data_9cf6beac2f596030fca3f915d3a111dc
#
_entry.id   9cf6beac2f596030fca3f915d3a111dc
#
_cell.length_a   1.000
_cell.length_b   1.000
_cell.length_c   1.000
_cell.angle_alpha   90.00
_cell.angle_beta   90.00
_cell.angle_gamma   90.00
#
_symmetry.space_group_name_H-M   'P 1'
#
loop_
_entity.id
_entity.type
_entity.pdbx_description
1 polymer ?
#
loop_
_entity_poly.entity_id
_entity_poly.type
_entity_poly.pdbx_seq_one_letter_code
_entity_poly.pdbx_strand_id
1 'polypeptide(L)'
;MKKCLIVFMLLFINSCAWRSPDAVFYVMDSSDLQALSARKFSVAVAKVKVPEMLNRQQMVVYEENSNEIKVLEFNRWAEALPEMLQGTLTNDLIAYLPSCYVKRTYFDDEKADYSVNVEINQIKAYSGDKVILSAWWNIRDAKGKIVQHSQRTYEAKVKGNTISDLAAAQAEALHLMSRDIAEKLLKL
;
A
#
# COMPACT_ATOMS: atom_id res chain seq x y z
N MET A 1 47.22 6.95 -40.33
CA MET A 1 45.81 7.31 -40.15
C MET A 1 44.95 6.12 -39.68
N LYS A 2 45.04 4.91 -40.25
CA LYS A 2 44.24 3.73 -39.84
C LYS A 2 44.48 3.28 -38.39
N LYS A 3 45.70 3.39 -37.85
CA LYS A 3 46.03 3.01 -36.47
C LYS A 3 45.45 3.98 -35.42
N CYS A 4 45.34 5.28 -35.71
CA CYS A 4 44.71 6.26 -34.83
C CYS A 4 43.19 6.07 -34.77
N LEU A 5 42.56 5.63 -35.86
CA LEU A 5 41.10 5.39 -35.90
C LEU A 5 40.72 4.17 -35.04
N ILE A 6 41.54 3.13 -35.01
CA ILE A 6 41.32 1.93 -34.19
C ILE A 6 41.44 2.24 -32.68
N VAL A 7 42.41 3.07 -32.28
CA VAL A 7 42.61 3.50 -30.89
C VAL A 7 41.43 4.38 -30.44
N PHE A 8 40.91 5.24 -31.31
CA PHE A 8 39.76 6.09 -31.00
C PHE A 8 38.47 5.27 -30.86
N MET A 9 38.31 4.21 -31.67
CA MET A 9 37.15 3.31 -31.61
C MET A 9 37.16 2.44 -30.33
N LEU A 10 38.34 2.04 -29.81
CA LEU A 10 38.50 1.25 -28.57
C LEU A 10 38.17 2.09 -27.31
N LEU A 11 38.29 3.40 -27.34
CA LEU A 11 37.93 4.29 -26.22
C LEU A 11 36.43 4.42 -25.99
N PHE A 12 35.60 4.15 -26.99
CA PHE A 12 34.12 4.19 -26.84
C PHE A 12 33.49 2.93 -26.26
N ILE A 13 34.23 1.81 -26.18
CA ILE A 13 33.72 0.52 -25.72
C ILE A 13 33.65 0.46 -24.16
N ASN A 14 34.40 1.33 -23.46
CA ASN A 14 34.43 1.36 -21.99
C ASN A 14 33.32 2.18 -21.34
N SER A 15 32.41 2.76 -22.12
CA SER A 15 31.37 3.70 -21.64
C SER A 15 30.12 3.02 -21.07
N CYS A 16 29.95 1.69 -21.14
CA CYS A 16 28.68 1.01 -20.76
C CYS A 16 28.78 0.19 -19.48
N ALA A 17 29.77 0.39 -18.62
CA ALA A 17 29.96 -0.41 -17.40
C ALA A 17 29.36 0.22 -16.12
N TRP A 18 28.49 1.20 -16.23
CA TRP A 18 27.75 1.70 -15.05
C TRP A 18 26.58 0.75 -14.76
N ARG A 19 26.81 -0.12 -13.77
CA ARG A 19 25.78 -1.01 -13.23
C ARG A 19 24.77 -0.15 -12.48
N SER A 20 23.50 -0.22 -12.87
CA SER A 20 22.42 0.40 -12.11
C SER A 20 22.38 -0.20 -10.70
N PRO A 21 22.05 0.58 -9.66
CA PRO A 21 21.84 0.04 -8.32
C PRO A 21 20.78 -1.07 -8.32
N ASP A 22 20.94 -2.06 -7.44
CA ASP A 22 19.95 -3.11 -7.27
C ASP A 22 18.67 -2.53 -6.64
N ALA A 23 17.50 -2.98 -7.08
CA ALA A 23 16.23 -2.55 -6.49
C ALA A 23 16.02 -3.23 -5.13
N VAL A 24 15.58 -2.45 -4.15
CA VAL A 24 15.15 -2.92 -2.82
C VAL A 24 13.63 -2.99 -2.80
N PHE A 25 13.11 -4.14 -2.34
CA PHE A 25 11.67 -4.38 -2.26
C PHE A 25 11.19 -4.35 -0.82
N TYR A 26 10.02 -3.73 -0.60
CA TYR A 26 9.39 -3.55 0.69
C TYR A 26 8.02 -4.24 0.71
N VAL A 27 7.62 -4.71 1.88
CA VAL A 27 6.30 -5.29 2.17
C VAL A 27 5.65 -4.54 3.33
N MET A 28 4.32 -4.65 3.45
CA MET A 28 3.58 -4.19 4.61
C MET A 28 3.24 -5.41 5.46
N ASP A 29 3.76 -5.48 6.69
CA ASP A 29 3.59 -6.62 7.59
C ASP A 29 2.46 -6.36 8.60
N SER A 30 1.65 -7.39 8.88
CA SER A 30 0.49 -7.36 9.78
C SER A 30 0.68 -8.25 11.03
N SER A 31 1.91 -8.67 11.33
CA SER A 31 2.18 -9.70 12.35
C SER A 31 1.87 -9.29 13.80
N ASP A 32 1.94 -8.00 14.12
CA ASP A 32 1.82 -7.48 15.49
C ASP A 32 0.41 -6.99 15.87
N LEU A 33 -0.61 -7.28 15.05
CA LEU A 33 -1.96 -6.79 15.25
C LEU A 33 -2.71 -7.65 16.29
N GLN A 34 -3.42 -7.00 17.22
CA GLN A 34 -4.17 -7.67 18.28
C GLN A 34 -5.63 -7.90 17.88
N ALA A 35 -6.13 -9.10 18.10
CA ALA A 35 -7.53 -9.47 17.86
C ALA A 35 -8.52 -8.58 18.62
N LEU A 36 -9.62 -8.20 17.95
CA LEU A 36 -10.67 -7.36 18.53
C LEU A 36 -11.88 -8.16 19.03
N SER A 37 -12.23 -9.28 18.39
CA SER A 37 -13.45 -10.04 18.74
C SER A 37 -13.48 -11.44 18.16
N ALA A 38 -14.37 -12.28 18.75
CA ALA A 38 -14.68 -13.65 18.34
C ALA A 38 -15.99 -13.81 17.56
N ARG A 39 -16.62 -12.72 17.03
CA ARG A 39 -17.81 -12.82 16.16
C ARG A 39 -17.49 -13.60 14.88
N LYS A 40 -18.51 -14.31 14.35
CA LYS A 40 -18.39 -15.12 13.15
C LYS A 40 -19.25 -14.55 12.01
N PHE A 41 -18.60 -14.16 10.94
CA PHE A 41 -19.21 -13.77 9.67
C PHE A 41 -18.16 -13.84 8.55
N SER A 42 -18.58 -13.72 7.32
CA SER A 42 -17.68 -13.68 6.17
C SER A 42 -17.50 -12.26 5.62
N VAL A 43 -16.27 -11.94 5.20
CA VAL A 43 -15.91 -10.65 4.63
C VAL A 43 -15.16 -10.84 3.32
N ALA A 44 -15.62 -10.20 2.26
CA ALA A 44 -14.94 -10.09 0.99
C ALA A 44 -14.26 -8.72 0.87
N VAL A 45 -12.95 -8.69 0.68
CA VAL A 45 -12.18 -7.45 0.48
C VAL A 45 -12.00 -7.22 -1.01
N ALA A 46 -12.64 -6.19 -1.55
CA ALA A 46 -12.55 -5.83 -2.96
C ALA A 46 -11.17 -5.23 -3.29
N LYS A 47 -10.83 -5.20 -4.58
CA LYS A 47 -9.61 -4.54 -5.06
C LYS A 47 -9.59 -3.08 -4.61
N VAL A 48 -8.48 -2.67 -3.98
CA VAL A 48 -8.30 -1.29 -3.52
C VAL A 48 -8.04 -0.39 -4.73
N LYS A 49 -8.80 0.70 -4.83
CA LYS A 49 -8.58 1.72 -5.85
C LYS A 49 -7.58 2.75 -5.33
N VAL A 50 -6.69 3.20 -6.21
CA VAL A 50 -5.71 4.24 -5.92
C VAL A 50 -5.66 5.24 -7.07
N PRO A 51 -5.20 6.50 -6.84
CA PRO A 51 -4.86 7.42 -7.93
C PRO A 51 -3.82 6.82 -8.87
N GLU A 52 -3.91 7.15 -10.17
CA GLU A 52 -3.03 6.58 -11.20
C GLU A 52 -1.53 6.78 -10.89
N MET A 53 -1.18 7.92 -10.30
CA MET A 53 0.20 8.19 -9.90
C MET A 53 0.75 7.21 -8.86
N LEU A 54 -0.11 6.54 -8.08
CA LEU A 54 0.24 5.53 -7.08
C LEU A 54 0.11 4.09 -7.60
N ASN A 55 -0.46 3.89 -8.79
CA ASN A 55 -0.65 2.57 -9.42
C ASN A 55 0.67 2.03 -10.00
N ARG A 56 1.65 1.81 -9.14
CA ARG A 56 3.00 1.36 -9.50
C ARG A 56 3.69 0.64 -8.35
N GLN A 57 4.80 -0.01 -8.63
CA GLN A 57 5.67 -0.59 -7.59
C GLN A 57 6.58 0.45 -6.95
N GLN A 58 7.04 1.46 -7.70
CA GLN A 58 7.96 2.47 -7.16
C GLN A 58 7.30 3.25 -6.03
N MET A 59 8.02 3.43 -4.92
CA MET A 59 7.57 4.28 -3.84
C MET A 59 7.56 5.74 -4.28
N VAL A 60 6.51 6.45 -3.86
CA VAL A 60 6.34 7.90 -4.12
C VAL A 60 6.49 8.64 -2.80
N VAL A 61 7.38 9.61 -2.76
CA VAL A 61 7.60 10.48 -1.59
C VAL A 61 7.32 11.93 -1.94
N TYR A 62 6.88 12.67 -0.93
CA TYR A 62 6.57 14.09 -1.03
C TYR A 62 7.69 14.90 -0.39
N GLU A 63 8.05 16.01 -1.00
CA GLU A 63 8.96 16.99 -0.40
C GLU A 63 8.17 17.92 0.53
N GLU A 64 8.73 18.20 1.71
CA GLU A 64 8.13 19.17 2.64
C GLU A 64 8.09 20.58 2.03
N ASN A 65 7.02 21.28 2.31
CA ASN A 65 6.81 22.67 1.85
C ASN A 65 6.93 22.85 0.32
N SER A 66 6.72 21.79 -0.45
CA SER A 66 6.79 21.78 -1.91
C SER A 66 5.59 21.04 -2.51
N ASN A 67 5.27 21.32 -3.75
CA ASN A 67 4.34 20.51 -4.55
C ASN A 67 5.07 19.40 -5.34
N GLU A 68 6.35 19.19 -5.06
CA GLU A 68 7.15 18.19 -5.74
C GLU A 68 6.96 16.80 -5.13
N ILE A 69 7.00 15.81 -5.98
CA ILE A 69 7.03 14.40 -5.60
C ILE A 69 8.26 13.74 -6.24
N LYS A 70 8.81 12.74 -5.55
CA LYS A 70 9.88 11.90 -6.08
C LYS A 70 9.39 10.47 -6.22
N VAL A 71 9.62 9.89 -7.39
CA VAL A 71 9.43 8.46 -7.64
C VAL A 71 10.77 7.77 -7.40
N LEU A 72 10.80 6.83 -6.45
CA LEU A 72 12.02 6.14 -6.06
C LEU A 72 12.24 4.91 -6.94
N GLU A 73 13.10 5.03 -7.97
CA GLU A 73 13.29 3.98 -8.98
C GLU A 73 13.78 2.64 -8.39
N PHE A 74 14.61 2.69 -7.36
CA PHE A 74 15.24 1.51 -6.76
C PHE A 74 14.62 1.08 -5.42
N ASN A 75 13.61 1.81 -4.91
CA ASN A 75 12.85 1.46 -3.70
C ASN A 75 11.41 1.19 -4.12
N ARG A 76 11.02 -0.07 -4.04
CA ARG A 76 9.78 -0.55 -4.64
C ARG A 76 8.97 -1.38 -3.66
N TRP A 77 7.67 -1.36 -3.78
CA TRP A 77 6.82 -2.36 -3.19
C TRP A 77 7.04 -3.72 -3.88
N ALA A 78 6.95 -4.82 -3.14
CA ALA A 78 7.10 -6.18 -3.68
C ALA A 78 6.03 -6.52 -4.73
N GLU A 79 4.87 -5.87 -4.63
CA GLU A 79 3.77 -5.94 -5.61
C GLU A 79 3.41 -4.52 -6.06
N ALA A 80 2.54 -4.36 -7.07
CA ALA A 80 1.95 -3.06 -7.35
C ALA A 80 1.14 -2.59 -6.12
N LEU A 81 1.14 -1.28 -5.85
CA LEU A 81 0.57 -0.75 -4.59
C LEU A 81 -0.90 -1.15 -4.36
N PRO A 82 -1.81 -1.16 -5.35
CA PRO A 82 -3.19 -1.60 -5.14
C PRO A 82 -3.30 -3.04 -4.62
N GLU A 83 -2.50 -3.95 -5.16
CA GLU A 83 -2.43 -5.36 -4.77
C GLU A 83 -1.84 -5.52 -3.37
N MET A 84 -0.78 -4.77 -3.06
CA MET A 84 -0.16 -4.71 -1.73
C MET A 84 -1.18 -4.23 -0.68
N LEU A 85 -1.87 -3.12 -0.94
CA LEU A 85 -2.89 -2.56 -0.04
C LEU A 85 -4.05 -3.52 0.19
N GLN A 86 -4.57 -4.19 -0.86
CA GLN A 86 -5.62 -5.20 -0.73
C GLN A 86 -5.15 -6.39 0.10
N GLY A 87 -3.93 -6.86 -0.16
CA GLY A 87 -3.33 -7.98 0.57
C GLY A 87 -3.19 -7.68 2.05
N THR A 88 -2.56 -6.54 2.37
CA THR A 88 -2.35 -6.10 3.75
C THR A 88 -3.66 -5.84 4.48
N LEU A 89 -4.63 -5.12 3.87
CA LEU A 89 -5.95 -4.92 4.46
C LEU A 89 -6.64 -6.26 4.77
N THR A 90 -6.53 -7.25 3.87
CA THR A 90 -7.10 -8.58 4.10
C THR A 90 -6.45 -9.26 5.30
N ASN A 91 -5.11 -9.24 5.38
CA ASN A 91 -4.35 -9.83 6.48
C ASN A 91 -4.64 -9.13 7.81
N ASP A 92 -4.74 -7.80 7.80
CA ASP A 92 -5.14 -7.02 8.98
C ASP A 92 -6.52 -7.42 9.49
N LEU A 93 -7.50 -7.53 8.59
CA LEU A 93 -8.84 -7.96 8.97
C LEU A 93 -8.87 -9.40 9.49
N ILE A 94 -8.04 -10.32 8.95
CA ILE A 94 -7.85 -11.66 9.51
C ILE A 94 -7.30 -11.58 10.93
N ALA A 95 -6.29 -10.73 11.17
CA ALA A 95 -5.69 -10.56 12.49
C ALA A 95 -6.66 -9.93 13.50
N TYR A 96 -7.39 -8.88 13.11
CA TYR A 96 -8.38 -8.22 13.97
C TYR A 96 -9.63 -9.07 14.24
N LEU A 97 -10.02 -9.94 13.29
CA LEU A 97 -11.27 -10.71 13.27
C LEU A 97 -10.99 -12.22 13.10
N PRO A 98 -10.25 -12.88 14.01
CA PRO A 98 -9.72 -14.23 13.81
C PRO A 98 -10.79 -15.31 13.69
N SER A 99 -12.03 -15.03 14.13
CA SER A 99 -13.18 -15.96 14.02
C SER A 99 -13.98 -15.75 12.73
N CYS A 100 -13.68 -14.73 11.94
CA CYS A 100 -14.33 -14.42 10.69
C CYS A 100 -13.65 -15.12 9.52
N TYR A 101 -14.40 -15.40 8.46
CA TYR A 101 -13.83 -15.83 7.19
C TYR A 101 -13.58 -14.61 6.32
N VAL A 102 -12.34 -14.15 6.24
CA VAL A 102 -11.93 -12.99 5.45
C VAL A 102 -11.17 -13.45 4.22
N LYS A 103 -11.54 -12.97 3.04
CA LYS A 103 -10.86 -13.28 1.78
C LYS A 103 -10.74 -12.06 0.87
N ARG A 104 -9.73 -12.05 0.03
CA ARG A 104 -9.69 -11.15 -1.13
C ARG A 104 -10.71 -11.60 -2.16
N THR A 105 -11.41 -10.66 -2.78
CA THR A 105 -12.22 -10.94 -3.97
C THR A 105 -11.68 -10.19 -5.17
N TYR A 106 -11.72 -10.85 -6.30
CA TYR A 106 -11.36 -10.29 -7.60
C TYR A 106 -12.60 -9.96 -8.44
N PHE A 107 -13.78 -10.48 -8.01
CA PHE A 107 -15.05 -10.35 -8.70
C PHE A 107 -16.12 -9.89 -7.72
N ASP A 108 -17.04 -9.03 -8.17
CA ASP A 108 -18.10 -8.45 -7.34
C ASP A 108 -19.21 -9.45 -6.93
N ASP A 109 -19.22 -10.64 -7.55
CA ASP A 109 -20.25 -11.67 -7.35
C ASP A 109 -19.93 -12.70 -6.26
N GLU A 110 -18.77 -12.59 -5.60
CA GLU A 110 -18.42 -13.49 -4.51
C GLU A 110 -19.28 -13.22 -3.26
N LYS A 111 -20.17 -14.17 -2.95
CA LYS A 111 -21.07 -14.08 -1.79
C LYS A 111 -20.30 -14.11 -0.49
N ALA A 112 -20.49 -13.06 0.31
CA ALA A 112 -20.06 -12.92 1.68
C ALA A 112 -21.16 -12.18 2.46
N ASP A 113 -21.15 -12.27 3.80
CA ASP A 113 -22.09 -11.51 4.63
C ASP A 113 -21.84 -10.01 4.46
N TYR A 114 -20.56 -9.62 4.34
CA TYR A 114 -20.16 -8.24 4.10
C TYR A 114 -19.08 -8.14 3.02
N SER A 115 -19.09 -7.04 2.25
CA SER A 115 -18.00 -6.67 1.35
C SER A 115 -17.43 -5.30 1.73
N VAL A 116 -16.10 -5.21 1.76
CA VAL A 116 -15.34 -3.99 2.04
C VAL A 116 -14.76 -3.44 0.74
N ASN A 117 -15.09 -2.20 0.43
CA ASN A 117 -14.61 -1.47 -0.73
C ASN A 117 -13.82 -0.25 -0.25
N VAL A 118 -12.61 -0.06 -0.76
CA VAL A 118 -11.72 1.04 -0.38
C VAL A 118 -11.24 1.78 -1.62
N GLU A 119 -11.28 3.10 -1.54
CA GLU A 119 -10.68 4.02 -2.50
C GLU A 119 -9.72 4.95 -1.77
N ILE A 120 -8.45 4.83 -2.07
CA ILE A 120 -7.42 5.72 -1.54
C ILE A 120 -7.45 7.01 -2.36
N ASN A 121 -7.68 8.14 -1.71
CA ASN A 121 -7.64 9.44 -2.36
C ASN A 121 -6.20 9.96 -2.48
N GLN A 122 -5.40 9.72 -1.45
CA GLN A 122 -3.97 10.09 -1.44
C GLN A 122 -3.19 9.28 -0.40
N ILE A 123 -1.91 9.09 -0.67
CA ILE A 123 -0.90 8.71 0.32
C ILE A 123 0.23 9.73 0.18
N LYS A 124 0.39 10.59 1.19
CA LYS A 124 1.51 11.53 1.26
C LYS A 124 2.52 10.99 2.25
N ALA A 125 3.67 10.60 1.75
CA ALA A 125 4.77 10.06 2.54
C ALA A 125 5.90 11.09 2.60
N TYR A 126 6.15 11.65 3.79
CA TYR A 126 7.22 12.61 4.06
C TYR A 126 8.34 11.90 4.81
N SER A 127 9.53 11.84 4.20
CA SER A 127 10.69 11.14 4.79
C SER A 127 11.10 11.79 6.12
N GLY A 128 11.26 10.95 7.16
CA GLY A 128 11.66 11.44 8.49
C GLY A 128 10.59 12.18 9.30
N ASP A 129 9.39 12.37 8.75
CA ASP A 129 8.28 13.05 9.43
C ASP A 129 7.07 12.11 9.59
N LYS A 130 6.24 12.00 8.58
CA LYS A 130 4.97 11.27 8.67
C LYS A 130 4.46 10.76 7.34
N VAL A 131 3.49 9.85 7.45
CA VAL A 131 2.63 9.41 6.36
C VAL A 131 1.20 9.84 6.64
N ILE A 132 0.54 10.38 5.61
CA ILE A 132 -0.88 10.75 5.62
C ILE A 132 -1.59 9.92 4.57
N LEU A 133 -2.47 9.02 4.99
CA LEU A 133 -3.33 8.21 4.14
C LEU A 133 -4.75 8.75 4.24
N SER A 134 -5.30 9.25 3.15
CA SER A 134 -6.71 9.66 3.07
C SER A 134 -7.47 8.69 2.18
N ALA A 135 -8.53 8.13 2.71
CA ALA A 135 -9.34 7.12 2.05
C ALA A 135 -10.82 7.36 2.24
N TRP A 136 -11.57 6.91 1.26
CA TRP A 136 -12.99 6.67 1.32
C TRP A 136 -13.23 5.16 1.30
N TRP A 137 -14.08 4.65 2.19
CA TRP A 137 -14.43 3.23 2.22
C TRP A 137 -15.89 3.01 2.58
N ASN A 138 -16.44 1.87 2.15
CA ASN A 138 -17.77 1.44 2.52
C ASN A 138 -17.81 -0.07 2.79
N ILE A 139 -18.82 -0.46 3.59
CA ILE A 139 -19.18 -1.84 3.86
C ILE A 139 -20.57 -2.05 3.26
N ARG A 140 -20.73 -3.12 2.48
CA ARG A 140 -22.02 -3.54 1.93
C ARG A 140 -22.43 -4.86 2.55
N ASP A 141 -23.73 -5.04 2.76
CA ASP A 141 -24.32 -6.33 3.15
C ASP A 141 -24.39 -7.31 1.97
N ALA A 142 -24.85 -8.55 2.24
CA ALA A 142 -25.02 -9.61 1.22
C ALA A 142 -26.02 -9.24 0.11
N LYS A 143 -26.83 -8.19 0.28
CA LYS A 143 -27.76 -7.64 -0.73
C LYS A 143 -27.14 -6.52 -1.54
N GLY A 144 -25.88 -6.15 -1.28
CA GLY A 144 -25.18 -5.05 -1.93
C GLY A 144 -25.53 -3.66 -1.39
N LYS A 145 -26.36 -3.56 -0.34
CA LYS A 145 -26.71 -2.28 0.29
C LYS A 145 -25.55 -1.78 1.13
N ILE A 146 -25.17 -0.51 0.97
CA ILE A 146 -24.19 0.14 1.85
C ILE A 146 -24.80 0.26 3.26
N VAL A 147 -24.19 -0.43 4.22
CA VAL A 147 -24.59 -0.43 5.64
C VAL A 147 -23.66 0.44 6.50
N GLN A 148 -22.48 0.75 6.01
CA GLN A 148 -21.51 1.66 6.62
C GLN A 148 -20.67 2.33 5.55
N HIS A 149 -20.29 3.59 5.78
CA HIS A 149 -19.29 4.30 4.95
C HIS A 149 -18.53 5.31 5.79
N SER A 150 -17.35 5.68 5.32
CA SER A 150 -16.51 6.69 5.97
C SER A 150 -15.58 7.34 4.95
N GLN A 151 -15.24 8.60 5.21
CA GLN A 151 -14.13 9.31 4.57
C GLN A 151 -13.24 9.84 5.69
N ARG A 152 -12.02 9.34 5.76
CA ARG A 152 -11.09 9.65 6.86
C ARG A 152 -9.65 9.77 6.38
N THR A 153 -8.89 10.45 7.22
CA THR A 153 -7.44 10.55 7.11
C THR A 153 -6.82 9.83 8.30
N TYR A 154 -5.81 9.02 8.02
CA TYR A 154 -5.01 8.26 8.98
C TYR A 154 -3.58 8.76 8.89
N GLU A 155 -2.99 9.06 10.03
CA GLU A 155 -1.63 9.61 10.10
C GLU A 155 -0.76 8.69 10.95
N ALA A 156 0.46 8.39 10.46
CA ALA A 156 1.46 7.64 11.17
C ALA A 156 2.80 8.37 11.13
N LYS A 157 3.53 8.40 12.26
CA LYS A 157 4.85 9.01 12.33
C LYS A 157 5.92 8.09 11.75
N VAL A 158 6.86 8.65 11.01
CA VAL A 158 8.07 7.95 10.58
C VAL A 158 9.07 7.94 11.72
N LYS A 159 9.48 6.74 12.20
CA LYS A 159 10.32 6.57 13.41
C LYS A 159 11.83 6.67 13.15
N GLY A 160 12.24 7.05 11.94
CA GLY A 160 13.63 7.18 11.52
C GLY A 160 13.75 7.89 10.19
N ASN A 161 14.90 7.76 9.52
CA ASN A 161 15.18 8.49 8.28
C ASN A 161 15.41 7.55 7.08
N THR A 162 15.20 6.26 7.24
CA THR A 162 15.38 5.27 6.16
C THR A 162 14.09 5.07 5.36
N ILE A 163 14.22 4.55 4.15
CA ILE A 163 13.04 4.15 3.35
C ILE A 163 12.29 2.98 4.02
N SER A 164 12.97 2.14 4.78
CA SER A 164 12.33 1.10 5.60
C SER A 164 11.42 1.69 6.67
N ASP A 165 11.86 2.76 7.36
CA ASP A 165 11.03 3.46 8.35
C ASP A 165 9.81 4.11 7.69
N LEU A 166 9.98 4.64 6.48
CA LEU A 166 8.88 5.21 5.71
C LEU A 166 7.88 4.13 5.27
N ALA A 167 8.36 2.96 4.84
CA ALA A 167 7.51 1.82 4.48
C ALA A 167 6.72 1.31 5.70
N ALA A 168 7.36 1.21 6.87
CA ALA A 168 6.70 0.85 8.12
C ALA A 168 5.62 1.86 8.52
N ALA A 169 5.86 3.16 8.36
CA ALA A 169 4.85 4.18 8.64
C ALA A 169 3.68 4.13 7.65
N GLN A 170 3.91 3.77 6.38
CA GLN A 170 2.81 3.55 5.43
C GLN A 170 1.96 2.32 5.82
N ALA A 171 2.59 1.24 6.28
CA ALA A 171 1.89 0.08 6.83
C ALA A 171 1.06 0.48 8.06
N GLU A 172 1.63 1.22 9.00
CA GLU A 172 0.92 1.69 10.20
C GLU A 172 -0.31 2.53 9.87
N ALA A 173 -0.21 3.47 8.91
CA ALA A 173 -1.36 4.26 8.46
C ALA A 173 -2.48 3.38 7.87
N LEU A 174 -2.12 2.30 7.16
CA LEU A 174 -3.07 1.31 6.65
C LEU A 174 -3.68 0.49 7.78
N HIS A 175 -2.89 0.05 8.76
CA HIS A 175 -3.38 -0.70 9.94
C HIS A 175 -4.41 0.10 10.75
N LEU A 176 -4.22 1.42 10.90
CA LEU A 176 -5.20 2.30 11.53
C LEU A 176 -6.54 2.31 10.77
N MET A 177 -6.50 2.35 9.43
CA MET A 177 -7.70 2.25 8.59
C MET A 177 -8.34 0.87 8.72
N SER A 178 -7.56 -0.19 8.63
CA SER A 178 -8.01 -1.58 8.73
C SER A 178 -8.72 -1.83 10.07
N ARG A 179 -8.17 -1.30 11.16
CA ARG A 179 -8.77 -1.37 12.50
C ARG A 179 -10.11 -0.65 12.57
N ASP A 180 -10.20 0.59 12.03
CA ASP A 180 -11.47 1.33 11.97
C ASP A 180 -12.55 0.53 11.22
N ILE A 181 -12.19 -0.07 10.08
CA ILE A 181 -13.08 -0.94 9.31
C ILE A 181 -13.52 -2.16 10.14
N ALA A 182 -12.58 -2.86 10.82
CA ALA A 182 -12.89 -4.00 11.66
C ALA A 182 -13.84 -3.64 12.81
N GLU A 183 -13.59 -2.52 13.50
CA GLU A 183 -14.46 -2.01 14.58
C GLU A 183 -15.87 -1.69 14.09
N LYS A 184 -16.04 -1.23 12.84
CA LYS A 184 -17.36 -0.99 12.25
C LYS A 184 -18.06 -2.30 11.86
N LEU A 185 -17.34 -3.26 11.29
CA LEU A 185 -17.88 -4.61 10.99
C LEU A 185 -18.43 -5.28 12.24
N LEU A 186 -17.77 -5.11 13.40
CA LEU A 186 -18.23 -5.69 14.67
C LEU A 186 -19.51 -5.05 15.23
N LYS A 187 -19.89 -3.87 14.77
CA LYS A 187 -21.09 -3.15 15.19
C LYS A 187 -22.31 -3.40 14.31
N LEU A 188 -22.13 -4.11 13.20
CA LEU A 188 -23.20 -4.54 12.29
C LEU A 188 -23.81 -5.85 12.73
#